data_568a0c49f0279a12ea391ca00b69b077
#
_entry.id   568a0c49f0279a12ea391ca00b69b077
#
_cell.length_a   1.000
_cell.length_b   1.000
_cell.length_c   1.000
_cell.angle_alpha   90.00
_cell.angle_beta   90.00
_cell.angle_gamma   90.00
#
_symmetry.space_group_name_H-M   'P 1'
#
loop_
_entity.id
_entity.type
_entity.pdbx_description
1 polymer ?
#
loop_
_entity_poly.entity_id
_entity_poly.type
_entity_poly.pdbx_seq_one_letter_code
_entity_poly.pdbx_strand_id
1 'polypeptide(L)'
;MNKIIDKNISLPWIEKYRPSNTNEILLDNFLLEKIYKIIENKSIPNMILTGEPGTGKTSTILIIAKSIYEDNYHENVLELNASDDRGLSIINNTIIPFCQKITNSREKLIILDEADSITNKAQNLLSNIIAEYKKNCRFVFICNDSTKVNESIQSKCMIINYPKLKDNFINNKIEEICKNEDIKYSNSSIEELIFVSDKDIRKAINNLECIKFTYGNLTKDNIYKLLDKPKPDFIKHILDLCLNNKFKESVIELTRLYNNGYNASDILLTFLDYLVKKDSELDLTEMKKMELYKIVSFSYIKVNEGNDSLLQLIGCLSNIYIENN
;
A
#
# COMPACT_ATOMS: atom_id res chain seq x y z
N MET A 1 -20.97 -32.83 -7.55
CA MET A 1 -21.17 -31.76 -8.56
C MET A 1 -19.84 -31.12 -8.79
N ASN A 2 -19.11 -31.54 -9.81
CA ASN A 2 -17.81 -30.97 -10.18
C ASN A 2 -18.05 -29.59 -10.78
N LYS A 3 -17.62 -28.54 -10.06
CA LYS A 3 -17.49 -27.20 -10.66
C LYS A 3 -16.40 -27.30 -11.74
N ILE A 4 -16.83 -27.26 -12.99
CA ILE A 4 -15.95 -26.95 -14.14
C ILE A 4 -15.47 -25.53 -13.91
N ILE A 5 -14.25 -25.39 -13.41
CA ILE A 5 -13.55 -24.11 -13.36
C ILE A 5 -13.16 -23.84 -14.81
N ASP A 6 -13.79 -22.87 -15.44
CA ASP A 6 -13.41 -22.36 -16.75
C ASP A 6 -11.93 -22.00 -16.73
N LYS A 7 -11.13 -22.73 -17.51
CA LYS A 7 -9.67 -22.60 -17.62
C LYS A 7 -9.20 -21.29 -18.30
N ASN A 8 -10.09 -20.34 -18.56
CA ASN A 8 -9.81 -19.09 -19.30
C ASN A 8 -9.97 -17.81 -18.49
N ILE A 9 -10.15 -17.89 -17.17
CA ILE A 9 -10.13 -16.67 -16.35
C ILE A 9 -8.66 -16.43 -15.97
N SER A 10 -8.00 -15.50 -16.64
CA SER A 10 -6.68 -15.05 -16.23
C SER A 10 -6.77 -14.40 -14.82
N LEU A 11 -6.02 -14.96 -13.86
CA LEU A 11 -5.93 -14.37 -12.52
C LEU A 11 -5.47 -12.91 -12.63
N PRO A 12 -6.03 -11.99 -11.82
CA PRO A 12 -5.48 -10.63 -11.71
C PRO A 12 -3.98 -10.67 -11.42
N TRP A 13 -3.23 -9.74 -11.98
CA TRP A 13 -1.77 -9.78 -11.85
C TRP A 13 -1.28 -9.67 -10.41
N ILE A 14 -2.01 -9.01 -9.53
CA ILE A 14 -1.70 -9.01 -8.09
C ILE A 14 -1.62 -10.43 -7.53
N GLU A 15 -2.52 -11.32 -7.92
CA GLU A 15 -2.51 -12.72 -7.46
C GLU A 15 -1.57 -13.59 -8.31
N LYS A 16 -1.46 -13.35 -9.63
CA LYS A 16 -0.54 -14.06 -10.51
C LYS A 16 0.93 -13.89 -10.12
N TYR A 17 1.32 -12.66 -9.74
CA TYR A 17 2.69 -12.30 -9.35
C TYR A 17 2.90 -12.21 -7.84
N ARG A 18 1.94 -12.73 -7.07
CA ARG A 18 2.09 -12.85 -5.62
C ARG A 18 3.22 -13.81 -5.29
N PRO A 19 4.16 -13.44 -4.39
CA PRO A 19 5.24 -14.34 -4.00
C PRO A 19 4.71 -15.69 -3.53
N SER A 20 5.25 -16.77 -4.08
CA SER A 20 4.90 -18.15 -3.74
C SER A 20 6.01 -18.84 -2.92
N ASN A 21 7.23 -18.36 -3.04
CA ASN A 21 8.41 -18.90 -2.38
C ASN A 21 9.13 -17.83 -1.56
N THR A 22 9.91 -18.27 -0.59
CA THR A 22 10.72 -17.36 0.27
C THR A 22 11.68 -16.48 -0.50
N ASN A 23 12.22 -16.98 -1.61
CA ASN A 23 13.19 -16.23 -2.46
C ASN A 23 12.55 -15.08 -3.24
N GLU A 24 11.22 -15.10 -3.40
CA GLU A 24 10.46 -14.07 -4.10
C GLU A 24 9.99 -12.94 -3.17
N ILE A 25 10.20 -13.10 -1.85
CA ILE A 25 9.79 -12.11 -0.87
C ILE A 25 10.77 -10.94 -0.91
N LEU A 26 10.23 -9.75 -1.14
CA LEU A 26 11.00 -8.50 -1.20
C LEU A 26 11.22 -7.94 0.21
N LEU A 27 12.17 -8.50 0.95
CA LEU A 27 12.49 -8.08 2.32
C LEU A 27 14.01 -7.84 2.49
N ASP A 28 14.36 -7.09 3.53
CA ASP A 28 15.76 -6.95 3.93
C ASP A 28 16.30 -8.27 4.51
N ASN A 29 17.61 -8.51 4.31
CA ASN A 29 18.30 -9.74 4.73
C ASN A 29 18.04 -10.10 6.20
N PHE A 30 17.97 -9.11 7.08
CA PHE A 30 17.71 -9.34 8.51
C PHE A 30 16.32 -9.96 8.79
N LEU A 31 15.30 -9.53 8.07
CA LEU A 31 13.95 -10.11 8.18
C LEU A 31 13.91 -11.50 7.53
N LEU A 32 14.58 -11.68 6.40
CA LEU A 32 14.68 -12.97 5.72
C LEU A 32 15.35 -14.02 6.64
N GLU A 33 16.44 -13.69 7.33
CA GLU A 33 17.08 -14.60 8.29
C GLU A 33 16.13 -15.03 9.42
N LYS A 34 15.32 -14.11 9.95
CA LYS A 34 14.31 -14.45 10.95
C LYS A 34 13.26 -15.42 10.40
N ILE A 35 12.80 -15.18 9.17
CA ILE A 35 11.82 -16.04 8.50
C ILE A 35 12.41 -17.44 8.27
N TYR A 36 13.65 -17.54 7.76
CA TYR A 36 14.32 -18.82 7.56
C TYR A 36 14.46 -19.60 8.87
N LYS A 37 14.83 -18.95 9.99
CA LYS A 37 14.91 -19.59 11.32
C LYS A 37 13.55 -20.12 11.80
N ILE A 38 12.45 -19.40 11.52
CA ILE A 38 11.08 -19.85 11.85
C ILE A 38 10.74 -21.12 11.06
N ILE A 39 11.07 -21.13 9.76
CA ILE A 39 10.81 -22.29 8.88
C ILE A 39 11.66 -23.49 9.29
N GLU A 40 12.96 -23.31 9.55
CA GLU A 40 13.87 -24.37 9.98
C GLU A 40 13.45 -25.01 11.29
N ASN A 41 13.05 -24.20 12.27
CA ASN A 41 12.58 -24.67 13.57
C ASN A 41 11.19 -25.28 13.51
N LYS A 42 10.49 -25.14 12.37
CA LYS A 42 9.11 -25.62 12.17
C LYS A 42 8.14 -25.21 13.30
N SER A 43 8.38 -24.07 13.92
CA SER A 43 7.58 -23.52 15.02
C SER A 43 7.38 -22.02 14.82
N ILE A 44 6.12 -21.60 14.82
CA ILE A 44 5.72 -20.20 14.65
C ILE A 44 5.42 -19.62 16.03
N PRO A 45 6.10 -18.56 16.48
CA PRO A 45 5.69 -17.85 17.69
C PRO A 45 4.42 -17.04 17.44
N ASN A 46 3.74 -16.59 18.51
CA ASN A 46 2.70 -15.56 18.33
C ASN A 46 3.36 -14.29 17.81
N MET A 47 2.82 -13.70 16.75
CA MET A 47 3.43 -12.56 16.07
C MET A 47 2.42 -11.48 15.73
N ILE A 48 2.90 -10.24 15.67
CA ILE A 48 2.22 -9.10 15.05
C ILE A 48 3.11 -8.63 13.91
N LEU A 49 2.59 -8.72 12.68
CA LEU A 49 3.24 -8.19 11.49
C LEU A 49 2.65 -6.81 11.19
N THR A 50 3.46 -5.77 11.36
CA THR A 50 3.01 -4.38 11.16
C THR A 50 3.80 -3.69 10.07
N GLY A 51 3.21 -2.69 9.41
CA GLY A 51 3.85 -1.89 8.36
C GLY A 51 2.86 -1.43 7.30
N GLU A 52 3.31 -0.62 6.36
CA GLU A 52 2.47 -0.05 5.32
C GLU A 52 1.85 -1.13 4.39
N PRO A 53 0.73 -0.82 3.71
CA PRO A 53 0.16 -1.72 2.71
C PRO A 53 1.17 -2.03 1.59
N GLY A 54 1.05 -3.21 0.99
CA GLY A 54 1.94 -3.61 -0.12
C GLY A 54 3.33 -4.10 0.28
N THR A 55 3.71 -4.13 1.58
CA THR A 55 5.05 -4.56 2.04
C THR A 55 5.26 -6.08 2.13
N GLY A 56 4.25 -6.89 1.78
CA GLY A 56 4.37 -8.34 1.73
C GLY A 56 4.05 -9.10 3.01
N LYS A 57 3.48 -8.45 4.06
CA LYS A 57 3.12 -9.07 5.36
C LYS A 57 2.31 -10.36 5.21
N THR A 58 1.16 -10.27 4.54
CA THR A 58 0.25 -11.40 4.32
C THR A 58 0.91 -12.50 3.48
N SER A 59 1.60 -12.12 2.39
CA SER A 59 2.30 -13.11 1.54
C SER A 59 3.37 -13.87 2.32
N THR A 60 4.13 -13.19 3.17
CA THR A 60 5.18 -13.82 3.97
C THR A 60 4.63 -14.87 4.92
N ILE A 61 3.59 -14.56 5.70
CA ILE A 61 3.05 -15.54 6.65
C ILE A 61 2.39 -16.72 5.95
N LEU A 62 1.77 -16.51 4.79
CA LEU A 62 1.19 -17.60 3.99
C LEU A 62 2.28 -18.54 3.45
N ILE A 63 3.43 -18.00 3.01
CA ILE A 63 4.57 -18.81 2.57
C ILE A 63 5.14 -19.60 3.74
N ILE A 64 5.33 -18.98 4.92
CA ILE A 64 5.78 -19.65 6.13
C ILE A 64 4.81 -20.79 6.50
N ALA A 65 3.53 -20.49 6.52
CA ALA A 65 2.50 -21.46 6.86
C ALA A 65 2.47 -22.66 5.89
N LYS A 66 2.53 -22.38 4.57
CA LYS A 66 2.61 -23.42 3.55
C LYS A 66 3.87 -24.28 3.70
N SER A 67 5.02 -23.66 3.99
CA SER A 67 6.28 -24.40 4.17
C SER A 67 6.31 -25.29 5.42
N ILE A 68 5.57 -24.93 6.48
CA ILE A 68 5.56 -25.66 7.75
C ILE A 68 4.48 -26.76 7.76
N TYR A 69 3.29 -26.44 7.25
CA TYR A 69 2.12 -27.33 7.34
C TYR A 69 1.92 -28.22 6.09
N GLU A 70 2.53 -27.86 4.96
CA GLU A 70 2.53 -28.66 3.72
C GLU A 70 1.13 -29.18 3.38
N ASP A 71 0.95 -30.51 3.27
CA ASP A 71 -0.34 -31.16 2.92
C ASP A 71 -1.43 -30.95 3.98
N ASN A 72 -1.06 -30.67 5.23
CA ASN A 72 -2.00 -30.45 6.35
C ASN A 72 -2.41 -28.98 6.53
N TYR A 73 -2.13 -28.13 5.54
CA TYR A 73 -2.41 -26.70 5.60
C TYR A 73 -3.86 -26.40 5.97
N HIS A 74 -4.81 -26.95 5.25
CA HIS A 74 -6.24 -26.68 5.42
C HIS A 74 -6.81 -27.12 6.77
N GLU A 75 -6.17 -28.10 7.43
CA GLU A 75 -6.61 -28.58 8.74
C GLU A 75 -6.01 -27.77 9.89
N ASN A 76 -4.82 -27.23 9.71
CA ASN A 76 -4.03 -26.61 10.78
C ASN A 76 -3.92 -25.08 10.65
N VAL A 77 -4.30 -24.50 9.54
CA VAL A 77 -4.22 -23.05 9.32
C VAL A 77 -5.63 -22.48 9.14
N LEU A 78 -5.97 -21.50 9.94
CA LEU A 78 -7.20 -20.74 9.84
C LEU A 78 -6.85 -19.30 9.45
N GLU A 79 -7.27 -18.89 8.26
CA GLU A 79 -7.12 -17.53 7.76
C GLU A 79 -8.43 -16.78 7.89
N LEU A 80 -8.41 -15.62 8.53
CA LEU A 80 -9.57 -14.76 8.72
C LEU A 80 -9.20 -13.32 8.39
N ASN A 81 -10.08 -12.65 7.65
CA ASN A 81 -10.00 -11.20 7.50
C ASN A 81 -10.87 -10.56 8.58
N ALA A 82 -10.23 -9.82 9.49
CA ALA A 82 -10.92 -9.18 10.61
C ALA A 82 -11.82 -8.02 10.19
N SER A 83 -11.72 -7.55 8.94
CA SER A 83 -12.63 -6.53 8.40
C SER A 83 -14.01 -7.07 8.04
N ASP A 84 -14.11 -8.35 7.67
CA ASP A 84 -15.37 -8.96 7.25
C ASP A 84 -16.30 -9.17 8.46
N ASP A 85 -15.72 -9.59 9.59
CA ASP A 85 -16.43 -9.84 10.83
C ASP A 85 -15.66 -9.29 12.04
N ARG A 86 -15.93 -8.02 12.39
CA ARG A 86 -15.21 -7.27 13.45
C ARG A 86 -15.63 -7.63 14.88
N GLY A 87 -16.60 -8.53 15.01
CA GLY A 87 -17.34 -8.77 16.25
C GLY A 87 -16.90 -10.01 17.03
N LEU A 88 -17.55 -10.18 18.19
CA LEU A 88 -17.38 -11.35 19.05
C LEU A 88 -17.90 -12.65 18.42
N SER A 89 -18.76 -12.56 17.41
CA SER A 89 -19.39 -13.68 16.71
C SER A 89 -18.34 -14.61 16.06
N ILE A 90 -17.38 -14.05 15.32
CA ILE A 90 -16.34 -14.84 14.65
C ILE A 90 -15.44 -15.56 15.66
N ILE A 91 -15.17 -14.91 16.79
CA ILE A 91 -14.34 -15.50 17.84
C ILE A 91 -15.04 -16.73 18.42
N ASN A 92 -16.32 -16.59 18.79
CA ASN A 92 -17.07 -17.66 19.43
C ASN A 92 -17.43 -18.80 18.44
N ASN A 93 -17.79 -18.47 17.20
CA ASN A 93 -18.31 -19.43 16.25
C ASN A 93 -17.22 -20.09 15.40
N THR A 94 -16.05 -19.46 15.25
CA THR A 94 -14.99 -19.95 14.36
C THR A 94 -13.67 -20.18 15.11
N ILE A 95 -13.15 -19.19 15.83
CA ILE A 95 -11.81 -19.28 16.45
C ILE A 95 -11.79 -20.29 17.59
N ILE A 96 -12.74 -20.21 18.55
CA ILE A 96 -12.78 -21.10 19.68
C ILE A 96 -13.00 -22.57 19.25
N PRO A 97 -13.96 -22.91 18.39
CA PRO A 97 -14.13 -24.29 17.90
C PRO A 97 -12.88 -24.79 17.15
N PHE A 98 -12.21 -23.94 16.41
CA PHE A 98 -10.95 -24.28 15.74
C PHE A 98 -9.85 -24.58 16.76
N CYS A 99 -9.70 -23.78 17.83
CA CYS A 99 -8.73 -24.03 18.90
C CYS A 99 -9.00 -25.35 19.64
N GLN A 100 -10.27 -25.70 19.86
CA GLN A 100 -10.70 -26.90 20.60
C GLN A 100 -10.57 -28.20 19.77
N LYS A 101 -10.63 -28.11 18.44
CA LYS A 101 -10.50 -29.30 17.58
C LYS A 101 -9.11 -29.93 17.79
N ILE A 102 -9.08 -31.19 18.22
CA ILE A 102 -7.84 -31.94 18.39
C ILE A 102 -7.37 -32.41 17.01
N THR A 103 -6.13 -32.11 16.67
CA THR A 103 -5.44 -32.62 15.48
C THR A 103 -4.24 -33.46 15.92
N ASN A 104 -3.96 -34.53 15.20
CA ASN A 104 -2.85 -35.46 15.48
C ASN A 104 -1.46 -34.84 15.11
N SER A 105 -1.44 -33.65 14.59
CA SER A 105 -0.27 -32.95 14.09
C SER A 105 -0.03 -31.66 14.87
N ARG A 106 1.10 -31.07 14.67
CA ARG A 106 1.66 -29.79 15.18
C ARG A 106 0.65 -28.75 15.67
N GLU A 107 1.17 -27.74 16.35
CA GLU A 107 0.43 -26.54 16.74
C GLU A 107 -0.33 -25.94 15.55
N LYS A 108 -1.55 -25.50 15.78
CA LYS A 108 -2.37 -24.83 14.76
C LYS A 108 -1.99 -23.37 14.63
N LEU A 109 -2.24 -22.80 13.48
CA LEU A 109 -2.00 -21.41 13.17
C LEU A 109 -3.30 -20.67 12.87
N ILE A 110 -3.50 -19.54 13.53
CA ILE A 110 -4.60 -18.62 13.26
C ILE A 110 -4.01 -17.31 12.76
N ILE A 111 -4.35 -16.94 11.54
CA ILE A 111 -3.93 -15.70 10.89
C ILE A 111 -5.12 -14.76 10.87
N LEU A 112 -4.94 -13.58 11.48
CA LEU A 112 -5.94 -12.51 11.52
C LEU A 112 -5.39 -11.34 10.70
N ASP A 113 -5.86 -11.19 9.47
CA ASP A 113 -5.50 -10.06 8.62
C ASP A 113 -6.37 -8.84 8.96
N GLU A 114 -5.86 -7.63 8.73
CA GLU A 114 -6.49 -6.35 9.10
C GLU A 114 -6.87 -6.27 10.60
N ALA A 115 -6.00 -6.77 11.46
CA ALA A 115 -6.25 -6.86 12.90
C ALA A 115 -6.48 -5.50 13.59
N ASP A 116 -6.06 -4.41 12.98
CA ASP A 116 -6.33 -3.03 13.41
C ASP A 116 -7.81 -2.63 13.26
N SER A 117 -8.64 -3.43 12.60
CA SER A 117 -10.09 -3.25 12.49
C SER A 117 -10.89 -3.93 13.62
N ILE A 118 -10.25 -4.80 14.41
CA ILE A 118 -10.89 -5.57 15.49
C ILE A 118 -11.30 -4.64 16.63
N THR A 119 -12.53 -4.78 17.12
CA THR A 119 -13.02 -3.98 18.27
C THR A 119 -12.25 -4.30 19.56
N ASN A 120 -12.10 -3.32 20.47
CA ASN A 120 -11.40 -3.50 21.74
C ASN A 120 -11.94 -4.66 22.60
N LYS A 121 -13.29 -4.88 22.57
CA LYS A 121 -13.91 -6.00 23.28
C LYS A 121 -13.46 -7.35 22.72
N ALA A 122 -13.41 -7.47 21.41
CA ALA A 122 -12.95 -8.68 20.71
C ALA A 122 -11.45 -8.92 20.95
N GLN A 123 -10.62 -7.88 20.94
CA GLN A 123 -9.19 -7.98 21.24
C GLN A 123 -8.92 -8.48 22.68
N ASN A 124 -9.70 -7.99 23.66
CA ASN A 124 -9.58 -8.49 25.04
C ASN A 124 -9.92 -9.98 25.16
N LEU A 125 -10.96 -10.43 24.45
CA LEU A 125 -11.32 -11.85 24.40
C LEU A 125 -10.21 -12.68 23.72
N LEU A 126 -9.69 -12.22 22.58
CA LEU A 126 -8.56 -12.86 21.89
C LEU A 126 -7.33 -12.98 22.80
N SER A 127 -7.02 -11.94 23.58
CA SER A 127 -5.92 -12.00 24.55
C SER A 127 -6.07 -13.14 25.56
N ASN A 128 -7.29 -13.42 26.01
CA ASN A 128 -7.57 -14.54 26.92
C ASN A 128 -7.41 -15.89 26.21
N ILE A 129 -7.92 -16.00 24.99
CA ILE A 129 -7.82 -17.21 24.14
C ILE A 129 -6.36 -17.54 23.83
N ILE A 130 -5.52 -16.56 23.53
CA ILE A 130 -4.07 -16.75 23.32
C ILE A 130 -3.44 -17.40 24.56
N ALA A 131 -3.81 -16.97 25.76
CA ALA A 131 -3.27 -17.51 27.00
C ALA A 131 -3.78 -18.93 27.29
N GLU A 132 -5.07 -19.20 27.03
CA GLU A 132 -5.72 -20.47 27.26
C GLU A 132 -5.20 -21.57 26.32
N TYR A 133 -5.12 -21.27 25.02
CA TYR A 133 -4.73 -22.24 24.00
C TYR A 133 -3.27 -22.19 23.57
N LYS A 134 -2.38 -21.60 24.39
CA LYS A 134 -0.95 -21.42 24.10
C LYS A 134 -0.17 -22.70 23.75
N LYS A 135 -0.68 -23.87 24.17
CA LYS A 135 -0.04 -25.16 23.88
C LYS A 135 -0.42 -25.71 22.49
N ASN A 136 -1.57 -25.33 21.97
CA ASN A 136 -2.17 -25.96 20.79
C ASN A 136 -2.24 -25.00 19.59
N CYS A 137 -2.28 -23.69 19.83
CA CYS A 137 -2.51 -22.70 18.80
C CYS A 137 -1.51 -21.57 18.86
N ARG A 138 -1.14 -21.06 17.70
CA ARG A 138 -0.36 -19.83 17.50
C ARG A 138 -1.19 -18.80 16.75
N PHE A 139 -0.99 -17.55 17.10
CA PHE A 139 -1.74 -16.43 16.54
C PHE A 139 -0.80 -15.47 15.82
N VAL A 140 -1.17 -15.12 14.60
CA VAL A 140 -0.48 -14.08 13.83
C VAL A 140 -1.47 -13.00 13.47
N PHE A 141 -1.17 -11.79 13.91
CA PHE A 141 -1.93 -10.59 13.63
C PHE A 141 -1.21 -9.80 12.53
N ILE A 142 -1.93 -9.41 11.51
CA ILE A 142 -1.43 -8.55 10.44
C ILE A 142 -2.17 -7.23 10.55
N CYS A 143 -1.44 -6.13 10.68
CA CYS A 143 -2.01 -4.80 10.79
C CYS A 143 -1.15 -3.76 10.06
N ASN A 144 -1.73 -2.63 9.75
CA ASN A 144 -0.96 -1.50 9.24
C ASN A 144 -0.35 -0.69 10.38
N ASP A 145 -1.07 -0.60 11.50
CA ASP A 145 -0.67 0.16 12.68
C ASP A 145 -0.79 -0.70 13.95
N SER A 146 0.35 -1.05 14.54
CA SER A 146 0.39 -1.86 15.77
C SER A 146 -0.16 -1.12 17.00
N THR A 147 -0.25 0.21 16.99
CA THR A 147 -0.80 0.98 18.12
C THR A 147 -2.29 0.75 18.32
N LYS A 148 -3.01 0.30 17.27
CA LYS A 148 -4.42 -0.07 17.33
C LYS A 148 -4.67 -1.47 17.93
N VAL A 149 -3.62 -2.26 18.11
CA VAL A 149 -3.69 -3.56 18.77
C VAL A 149 -3.44 -3.37 20.27
N ASN A 150 -4.32 -3.91 21.12
CA ASN A 150 -4.24 -3.74 22.59
C ASN A 150 -2.91 -4.25 23.15
N GLU A 151 -2.37 -3.55 24.16
CA GLU A 151 -1.12 -3.93 24.86
C GLU A 151 -1.17 -5.35 25.43
N SER A 152 -2.33 -5.82 25.85
CA SER A 152 -2.55 -7.19 26.33
C SER A 152 -2.26 -8.28 25.29
N ILE A 153 -2.43 -7.99 23.99
CA ILE A 153 -2.04 -8.86 22.88
C ILE A 153 -0.56 -8.61 22.53
N GLN A 154 -0.14 -7.35 22.44
CA GLN A 154 1.24 -7.01 22.11
C GLN A 154 2.25 -7.67 23.05
N SER A 155 1.97 -7.70 24.37
CA SER A 155 2.84 -8.33 25.39
C SER A 155 3.01 -9.85 25.21
N LYS A 156 2.14 -10.50 24.44
CA LYS A 156 2.15 -11.95 24.19
C LYS A 156 2.67 -12.33 22.80
N CYS A 157 2.99 -11.34 21.97
CA CYS A 157 3.37 -11.51 20.60
C CYS A 157 4.73 -10.87 20.31
N MET A 158 5.47 -11.46 19.39
CA MET A 158 6.67 -10.86 18.81
C MET A 158 6.24 -9.87 17.71
N ILE A 159 6.62 -8.61 17.86
CA ILE A 159 6.30 -7.58 16.87
C ILE A 159 7.39 -7.57 15.80
N ILE A 160 6.98 -7.70 14.53
CA ILE A 160 7.85 -7.62 13.36
C ILE A 160 7.36 -6.45 12.51
N ASN A 161 8.21 -5.43 12.40
CA ASN A 161 7.94 -4.26 11.57
C ASN A 161 8.47 -4.50 10.15
N TYR A 162 7.60 -4.30 9.17
CA TYR A 162 7.92 -4.35 7.74
C TYR A 162 8.17 -2.94 7.24
N PRO A 163 9.42 -2.60 6.91
CA PRO A 163 9.74 -1.29 6.36
C PRO A 163 9.15 -1.13 4.96
N LYS A 164 9.07 0.13 4.50
CA LYS A 164 8.76 0.42 3.08
C LYS A 164 9.74 -0.30 2.17
N LEU A 165 9.23 -0.83 1.07
CA LEU A 165 10.06 -1.46 0.05
C LEU A 165 11.02 -0.44 -0.56
N LYS A 166 12.26 -0.85 -0.79
CA LYS A 166 13.24 -0.02 -1.50
C LYS A 166 12.87 0.06 -2.98
N ASP A 167 13.08 1.22 -3.58
CA ASP A 167 12.74 1.48 -4.98
C ASP A 167 13.35 0.43 -5.94
N ASN A 168 14.59 -0.01 -5.67
CA ASN A 168 15.25 -1.03 -6.46
C ASN A 168 14.51 -2.38 -6.49
N PHE A 169 13.89 -2.79 -5.37
CA PHE A 169 13.11 -4.02 -5.33
C PHE A 169 11.84 -3.93 -6.15
N ILE A 170 11.16 -2.78 -6.06
CA ILE A 170 9.94 -2.53 -6.83
C ILE A 170 10.28 -2.45 -8.32
N ASN A 171 11.35 -1.72 -8.69
CA ASN A 171 11.84 -1.62 -10.06
C ASN A 171 12.09 -3.01 -10.68
N ASN A 172 12.87 -3.85 -10.00
CA ASN A 172 13.20 -5.19 -10.49
C ASN A 172 11.94 -6.05 -10.70
N LYS A 173 10.97 -5.95 -9.77
CA LYS A 173 9.72 -6.73 -9.89
C LYS A 173 8.84 -6.23 -11.03
N ILE A 174 8.73 -4.93 -11.22
CA ILE A 174 7.99 -4.35 -12.35
C ILE A 174 8.65 -4.70 -13.69
N GLU A 175 9.98 -4.66 -13.77
CA GLU A 175 10.71 -5.10 -14.97
C GLU A 175 10.48 -6.59 -15.29
N GLU A 176 10.51 -7.44 -14.27
CA GLU A 176 10.20 -8.87 -14.41
C GLU A 176 8.79 -9.07 -15.00
N ILE A 177 7.80 -8.36 -14.46
CA ILE A 177 6.42 -8.42 -14.96
C ILE A 177 6.34 -7.91 -16.39
N CYS A 178 6.97 -6.78 -16.71
CA CYS A 178 6.99 -6.23 -18.07
C CYS A 178 7.58 -7.21 -19.09
N LYS A 179 8.64 -7.93 -18.72
CA LYS A 179 9.26 -8.96 -19.58
C LYS A 179 8.33 -10.15 -19.77
N ASN A 180 7.69 -10.63 -18.70
CA ASN A 180 6.79 -11.80 -18.75
C ASN A 180 5.51 -11.53 -19.54
N GLU A 181 5.03 -10.27 -19.56
CA GLU A 181 3.80 -9.86 -20.22
C GLU A 181 4.05 -9.15 -21.56
N ASP A 182 5.28 -9.17 -22.09
CA ASP A 182 5.64 -8.53 -23.36
C ASP A 182 5.22 -7.06 -23.44
N ILE A 183 5.52 -6.27 -22.39
CA ILE A 183 5.23 -4.83 -22.34
C ILE A 183 6.49 -4.07 -22.75
N LYS A 184 6.35 -3.15 -23.72
CA LYS A 184 7.43 -2.21 -24.03
C LYS A 184 7.46 -1.11 -22.99
N TYR A 185 8.64 -0.88 -22.40
CA TYR A 185 8.85 0.11 -21.34
C TYR A 185 10.18 0.85 -21.52
N SER A 186 10.32 1.97 -20.82
CA SER A 186 11.59 2.65 -20.57
C SER A 186 11.86 2.72 -19.06
N ASN A 187 13.11 2.80 -18.63
CA ASN A 187 13.44 2.90 -17.21
C ASN A 187 12.76 4.12 -16.57
N SER A 188 12.74 5.25 -17.27
CA SER A 188 12.04 6.44 -16.80
C SER A 188 10.52 6.28 -16.67
N SER A 189 9.90 5.36 -17.41
CA SER A 189 8.46 5.07 -17.26
C SER A 189 8.17 4.16 -16.07
N ILE A 190 9.09 3.26 -15.70
CA ILE A 190 8.97 2.45 -14.49
C ILE A 190 9.13 3.34 -13.25
N GLU A 191 10.13 4.21 -13.22
CA GLU A 191 10.33 5.18 -12.13
C GLU A 191 9.08 6.05 -11.93
N GLU A 192 8.48 6.52 -13.02
CA GLU A 192 7.25 7.31 -12.97
C GLU A 192 6.07 6.49 -12.44
N LEU A 193 5.92 5.21 -12.85
CA LEU A 193 4.87 4.32 -12.34
C LEU A 193 5.00 4.12 -10.84
N ILE A 194 6.21 3.90 -10.32
CA ILE A 194 6.48 3.74 -8.90
C ILE A 194 6.19 5.03 -8.14
N PHE A 195 6.60 6.17 -8.69
CA PHE A 195 6.33 7.48 -8.13
C PHE A 195 4.82 7.72 -7.93
N VAL A 196 4.03 7.49 -8.96
CA VAL A 196 2.58 7.71 -8.94
C VAL A 196 1.84 6.69 -8.07
N SER A 197 2.42 5.49 -7.89
CA SER A 197 1.88 4.43 -7.04
C SER A 197 2.26 4.56 -5.57
N ASP A 198 2.93 5.65 -5.15
CA ASP A 198 3.39 5.90 -3.78
C ASP A 198 4.28 4.78 -3.21
N LYS A 199 5.05 4.12 -4.08
CA LYS A 199 5.89 2.94 -3.75
C LYS A 199 5.09 1.74 -3.23
N ASP A 200 3.78 1.73 -3.43
CA ASP A 200 2.95 0.56 -3.17
C ASP A 200 2.98 -0.37 -4.38
N ILE A 201 3.59 -1.55 -4.20
CA ILE A 201 3.75 -2.54 -5.28
C ILE A 201 2.41 -3.06 -5.80
N ARG A 202 1.37 -3.14 -4.95
CA ARG A 202 0.04 -3.60 -5.36
C ARG A 202 -0.60 -2.59 -6.31
N LYS A 203 -0.52 -1.29 -5.98
CA LYS A 203 -0.99 -0.22 -6.87
C LYS A 203 -0.19 -0.19 -8.17
N ALA A 204 1.14 -0.36 -8.10
CA ALA A 204 1.99 -0.38 -9.27
C ALA A 204 1.65 -1.53 -10.23
N ILE A 205 1.44 -2.74 -9.72
CA ILE A 205 1.05 -3.90 -10.54
C ILE A 205 -0.35 -3.71 -11.15
N ASN A 206 -1.33 -3.22 -10.39
CA ASN A 206 -2.67 -2.93 -10.92
C ASN A 206 -2.64 -1.88 -12.02
N ASN A 207 -1.92 -0.78 -11.79
CA ASN A 207 -1.79 0.27 -12.79
C ASN A 207 -1.10 -0.27 -14.06
N LEU A 208 -0.06 -1.11 -13.90
CA LEU A 208 0.62 -1.75 -15.02
C LEU A 208 -0.31 -2.68 -15.81
N GLU A 209 -1.11 -3.50 -15.11
CA GLU A 209 -2.12 -4.36 -15.72
C GLU A 209 -3.13 -3.54 -16.52
N CYS A 210 -3.69 -2.49 -15.94
CA CYS A 210 -4.62 -1.59 -16.63
C CYS A 210 -3.97 -0.92 -17.83
N ILE A 211 -2.72 -0.46 -17.74
CA ILE A 211 -1.98 0.15 -18.87
C ILE A 211 -1.79 -0.87 -20.00
N LYS A 212 -1.46 -2.12 -19.68
CA LYS A 212 -1.31 -3.17 -20.70
C LYS A 212 -2.62 -3.40 -21.46
N PHE A 213 -3.74 -3.49 -20.75
CA PHE A 213 -5.04 -3.75 -21.39
C PHE A 213 -5.58 -2.56 -22.19
N THR A 214 -5.29 -1.32 -21.77
CA THR A 214 -5.82 -0.11 -22.43
C THR A 214 -4.91 0.42 -23.53
N TYR A 215 -3.59 0.45 -23.28
CA TYR A 215 -2.63 1.14 -24.17
C TYR A 215 -1.55 0.21 -24.75
N GLY A 216 -1.34 -0.97 -24.17
CA GLY A 216 -0.36 -1.95 -24.60
C GLY A 216 1.09 -1.68 -24.18
N ASN A 217 1.50 -0.42 -24.03
CA ASN A 217 2.87 -0.02 -23.73
C ASN A 217 2.94 0.89 -22.50
N LEU A 218 3.98 0.72 -21.67
CA LEU A 218 4.23 1.56 -20.50
C LEU A 218 5.00 2.82 -20.93
N THR A 219 4.30 3.94 -21.00
CA THR A 219 4.86 5.28 -21.26
C THR A 219 4.38 6.26 -20.19
N LYS A 220 5.14 7.33 -19.93
CA LYS A 220 4.73 8.38 -18.98
C LYS A 220 3.34 8.92 -19.33
N ASP A 221 3.08 9.16 -20.61
CA ASP A 221 1.79 9.68 -21.07
C ASP A 221 0.62 8.73 -20.77
N ASN A 222 0.81 7.43 -20.95
CA ASN A 222 -0.21 6.43 -20.69
C ASN A 222 -0.50 6.28 -19.19
N ILE A 223 0.51 6.44 -18.33
CA ILE A 223 0.36 6.43 -16.88
C ILE A 223 -0.59 7.56 -16.45
N TYR A 224 -0.31 8.79 -16.86
CA TYR A 224 -1.12 9.95 -16.48
C TYR A 224 -2.52 9.94 -17.11
N LYS A 225 -2.67 9.43 -18.32
CA LYS A 225 -3.98 9.25 -18.95
C LYS A 225 -4.84 8.22 -18.22
N LEU A 226 -4.22 7.14 -17.71
CA LEU A 226 -4.95 6.12 -16.94
C LEU A 226 -5.43 6.65 -15.60
N LEU A 227 -4.59 7.42 -14.92
CA LEU A 227 -4.86 7.87 -13.55
C LEU A 227 -5.71 9.13 -13.48
N ASP A 228 -5.98 9.74 -14.63
CA ASP A 228 -6.71 11.00 -14.75
C ASP A 228 -6.16 12.11 -13.82
N LYS A 229 -4.82 12.14 -13.69
CA LYS A 229 -4.10 13.13 -12.88
C LYS A 229 -3.34 14.11 -13.77
N PRO A 230 -3.20 15.38 -13.35
CA PRO A 230 -2.35 16.33 -14.03
C PRO A 230 -0.90 15.84 -14.07
N LYS A 231 -0.21 16.04 -15.21
CA LYS A 231 1.21 15.73 -15.28
C LYS A 231 2.01 16.72 -14.42
N PRO A 232 3.01 16.25 -13.64
CA PRO A 232 3.87 17.13 -12.84
C PRO A 232 4.55 18.23 -13.66
N ASP A 233 4.86 17.97 -14.94
CA ASP A 233 5.47 18.98 -15.82
C ASP A 233 4.58 20.21 -16.05
N PHE A 234 3.25 20.03 -16.11
CA PHE A 234 2.32 21.19 -16.18
C PHE A 234 2.32 21.98 -14.88
N ILE A 235 2.36 21.29 -13.75
CA ILE A 235 2.43 21.94 -12.43
C ILE A 235 3.73 22.73 -12.29
N LYS A 236 4.86 22.13 -12.70
CA LYS A 236 6.16 22.81 -12.74
C LYS A 236 6.07 24.09 -13.57
N HIS A 237 5.53 24.00 -14.79
CA HIS A 237 5.39 25.16 -15.66
C HIS A 237 4.54 26.26 -15.05
N ILE A 238 3.43 25.93 -14.40
CA ILE A 238 2.57 26.92 -13.71
C ILE A 238 3.31 27.59 -12.56
N LEU A 239 4.06 26.80 -11.75
CA LEU A 239 4.88 27.33 -10.67
C LEU A 239 5.99 28.25 -11.18
N ASP A 240 6.71 27.84 -12.22
CA ASP A 240 7.79 28.62 -12.81
C ASP A 240 7.26 29.97 -13.37
N LEU A 241 6.09 29.97 -14.01
CA LEU A 241 5.45 31.22 -14.45
C LEU A 241 5.09 32.13 -13.28
N CYS A 242 4.55 31.56 -12.21
CA CYS A 242 4.18 32.33 -11.01
C CYS A 242 5.41 32.94 -10.31
N LEU A 243 6.47 32.16 -10.14
CA LEU A 243 7.72 32.59 -9.52
C LEU A 243 8.49 33.61 -10.34
N ASN A 244 8.36 33.58 -11.69
CA ASN A 244 8.95 34.53 -12.61
C ASN A 244 8.10 35.78 -12.86
N ASN A 245 7.17 36.10 -11.96
CA ASN A 245 6.31 37.30 -12.02
C ASN A 245 5.33 37.33 -13.23
N LYS A 246 5.07 36.20 -13.86
CA LYS A 246 4.12 36.04 -14.97
C LYS A 246 2.76 35.53 -14.49
N PHE A 247 2.20 36.18 -13.47
CA PHE A 247 0.96 35.75 -12.82
C PHE A 247 -0.21 35.51 -13.78
N LYS A 248 -0.43 36.42 -14.75
CA LYS A 248 -1.53 36.27 -15.73
C LYS A 248 -1.40 34.98 -16.54
N GLU A 249 -0.19 34.65 -16.98
CA GLU A 249 0.09 33.44 -17.75
C GLU A 249 -0.13 32.18 -16.89
N SER A 250 0.32 32.19 -15.61
CA SER A 250 0.11 31.08 -14.69
C SER A 250 -1.38 30.79 -14.42
N VAL A 251 -2.21 31.86 -14.29
CA VAL A 251 -3.68 31.71 -14.13
C VAL A 251 -4.33 31.14 -15.39
N ILE A 252 -3.88 31.54 -16.58
CA ILE A 252 -4.41 31.00 -17.85
C ILE A 252 -4.13 29.49 -17.95
N GLU A 253 -2.89 29.07 -17.68
CA GLU A 253 -2.54 27.63 -17.74
C GLU A 253 -3.26 26.82 -16.65
N LEU A 254 -3.41 27.36 -15.43
CA LEU A 254 -4.19 26.73 -14.37
C LEU A 254 -5.68 26.57 -14.77
N THR A 255 -6.26 27.63 -15.34
CA THR A 255 -7.66 27.62 -15.82
C THR A 255 -7.83 26.57 -16.94
N ARG A 256 -6.83 26.42 -17.80
CA ARG A 256 -6.82 25.42 -18.86
C ARG A 256 -6.82 24.00 -18.29
N LEU A 257 -6.01 23.72 -17.23
CA LEU A 257 -6.03 22.42 -16.54
C LEU A 257 -7.42 22.15 -15.96
N TYR A 258 -7.99 23.11 -15.23
CA TYR A 258 -9.32 22.96 -14.64
C TYR A 258 -10.41 22.72 -15.69
N ASN A 259 -10.36 23.43 -16.81
CA ASN A 259 -11.32 23.25 -17.92
C ASN A 259 -11.13 21.92 -18.68
N ASN A 260 -9.96 21.28 -18.57
CA ASN A 260 -9.73 19.93 -19.10
C ASN A 260 -10.40 18.83 -18.25
N GLY A 261 -11.08 19.20 -17.15
CA GLY A 261 -11.86 18.27 -16.31
C GLY A 261 -11.16 17.79 -15.04
N TYR A 262 -9.93 18.25 -14.76
CA TYR A 262 -9.25 17.90 -13.51
C TYR A 262 -9.90 18.59 -12.30
N ASN A 263 -10.15 17.83 -11.23
CA ASN A 263 -10.67 18.40 -9.99
C ASN A 263 -9.65 19.30 -9.30
N ALA A 264 -10.10 20.33 -8.56
CA ALA A 264 -9.19 21.21 -7.85
C ALA A 264 -8.38 20.46 -6.77
N SER A 265 -8.96 19.44 -6.14
CA SER A 265 -8.26 18.56 -5.20
C SER A 265 -7.09 17.83 -5.85
N ASP A 266 -7.26 17.26 -7.05
CA ASP A 266 -6.22 16.51 -7.76
C ASP A 266 -5.09 17.43 -8.25
N ILE A 267 -5.45 18.64 -8.70
CA ILE A 267 -4.48 19.66 -9.08
C ILE A 267 -3.62 20.04 -7.87
N LEU A 268 -4.23 20.39 -6.73
CA LEU A 268 -3.49 20.77 -5.52
C LEU A 268 -2.67 19.62 -4.94
N LEU A 269 -3.19 18.39 -4.98
CA LEU A 269 -2.44 17.21 -4.55
C LEU A 269 -1.20 17.02 -5.42
N THR A 270 -1.32 17.21 -6.75
CA THR A 270 -0.18 17.12 -7.65
C THR A 270 0.85 18.24 -7.38
N PHE A 271 0.40 19.44 -6.99
CA PHE A 271 1.30 20.50 -6.51
C PHE A 271 2.08 20.07 -5.26
N LEU A 272 1.39 19.49 -4.26
CA LEU A 272 2.03 18.99 -3.04
C LEU A 272 3.03 17.88 -3.33
N ASP A 273 2.62 16.90 -4.15
CA ASP A 273 3.49 15.80 -4.57
C ASP A 273 4.74 16.31 -5.30
N TYR A 274 4.59 17.32 -6.18
CA TYR A 274 5.71 17.91 -6.91
C TYR A 274 6.67 18.62 -5.95
N LEU A 275 6.17 19.44 -5.02
CA LEU A 275 7.00 20.17 -4.05
C LEU A 275 7.77 19.23 -3.10
N VAL A 276 7.20 18.08 -2.73
CA VAL A 276 7.82 17.14 -1.77
C VAL A 276 8.74 16.14 -2.46
N LYS A 277 8.26 15.53 -3.55
CA LYS A 277 8.93 14.36 -4.15
C LYS A 277 9.97 14.75 -5.22
N LYS A 278 9.80 15.91 -5.87
CA LYS A 278 10.73 16.43 -6.88
C LYS A 278 11.50 17.66 -6.38
N ASP A 279 11.81 17.67 -5.11
CA ASP A 279 12.51 18.74 -4.41
C ASP A 279 13.83 19.16 -5.08
N SER A 280 14.57 18.20 -5.63
CA SER A 280 15.84 18.44 -6.33
C SER A 280 15.72 19.20 -7.68
N GLU A 281 14.51 19.24 -8.25
CA GLU A 281 14.25 19.96 -9.51
C GLU A 281 13.90 21.43 -9.31
N LEU A 282 13.63 21.85 -8.06
CA LEU A 282 13.31 23.23 -7.70
C LEU A 282 14.54 23.95 -7.17
N ASP A 283 15.01 24.94 -7.91
CA ASP A 283 16.13 25.82 -7.48
C ASP A 283 15.63 26.89 -6.50
N LEU A 284 15.07 26.44 -5.36
CA LEU A 284 14.51 27.28 -4.30
C LEU A 284 15.16 26.95 -2.96
N THR A 285 15.25 27.95 -2.08
CA THR A 285 15.69 27.72 -0.69
C THR A 285 14.67 26.90 0.07
N GLU A 286 15.11 26.10 1.05
CA GLU A 286 14.22 25.25 1.88
C GLU A 286 13.09 26.07 2.54
N MET A 287 13.40 27.29 3.01
CA MET A 287 12.39 28.19 3.58
C MET A 287 11.27 28.50 2.60
N LYS A 288 11.62 28.90 1.37
CA LYS A 288 10.61 29.18 0.32
C LYS A 288 9.78 27.95 -0.03
N LYS A 289 10.39 26.77 -0.10
CA LYS A 289 9.67 25.52 -0.34
C LYS A 289 8.66 25.22 0.77
N MET A 290 9.04 25.42 2.03
CA MET A 290 8.12 25.25 3.17
C MET A 290 6.94 26.22 3.13
N GLU A 291 7.17 27.48 2.75
CA GLU A 291 6.11 28.47 2.58
C GLU A 291 5.15 28.10 1.45
N LEU A 292 5.68 27.70 0.30
CA LEU A 292 4.86 27.18 -0.82
C LEU A 292 4.03 25.97 -0.39
N TYR A 293 4.66 25.02 0.28
CA TYR A 293 3.98 23.82 0.79
C TYR A 293 2.83 24.19 1.74
N LYS A 294 3.06 25.16 2.65
CA LYS A 294 2.04 25.66 3.57
C LYS A 294 0.85 26.27 2.83
N ILE A 295 1.10 27.14 1.85
CA ILE A 295 0.05 27.81 1.06
C ILE A 295 -0.80 26.78 0.31
N VAL A 296 -0.16 25.84 -0.37
CA VAL A 296 -0.85 24.81 -1.14
C VAL A 296 -1.64 23.87 -0.23
N SER A 297 -1.06 23.47 0.92
CA SER A 297 -1.74 22.63 1.91
C SER A 297 -2.99 23.28 2.48
N PHE A 298 -2.93 24.58 2.83
CA PHE A 298 -4.11 25.32 3.29
C PHE A 298 -5.22 25.36 2.23
N SER A 299 -4.84 25.56 0.98
CA SER A 299 -5.80 25.56 -0.13
C SER A 299 -6.42 24.18 -0.35
N TYR A 300 -5.62 23.12 -0.22
CA TYR A 300 -6.07 21.72 -0.31
C TYR A 300 -7.08 21.37 0.79
N ILE A 301 -6.82 21.79 2.04
CA ILE A 301 -7.76 21.60 3.15
C ILE A 301 -9.11 22.26 2.84
N LYS A 302 -9.10 23.53 2.39
CA LYS A 302 -10.32 24.27 2.04
C LYS A 302 -11.12 23.61 0.93
N VAL A 303 -10.44 23.08 -0.09
CA VAL A 303 -11.11 22.35 -1.19
C VAL A 303 -11.76 21.08 -0.67
N ASN A 304 -11.08 20.31 0.20
CA ASN A 304 -11.64 19.10 0.80
C ASN A 304 -12.78 19.35 1.80
N GLU A 305 -12.87 20.54 2.38
CA GLU A 305 -14.00 20.99 3.21
C GLU A 305 -15.26 21.36 2.39
N GLY A 306 -15.21 21.19 1.07
CA GLY A 306 -16.34 21.40 0.17
C GLY A 306 -16.29 22.66 -0.69
N ASN A 307 -15.21 23.42 -0.63
CA ASN A 307 -14.99 24.62 -1.47
C ASN A 307 -14.23 24.29 -2.77
N ASP A 308 -14.66 23.25 -3.47
CA ASP A 308 -14.03 22.84 -4.76
C ASP A 308 -14.41 23.84 -5.87
N SER A 309 -13.50 24.78 -6.15
CA SER A 309 -13.73 25.81 -7.18
C SER A 309 -12.42 26.32 -7.78
N LEU A 310 -12.53 26.78 -9.04
CA LEU A 310 -11.43 27.48 -9.72
C LEU A 310 -10.94 28.70 -8.92
N LEU A 311 -11.85 29.38 -8.19
CA LEU A 311 -11.49 30.53 -7.37
C LEU A 311 -10.48 30.17 -6.27
N GLN A 312 -10.63 29.01 -5.62
CA GLN A 312 -9.67 28.55 -4.61
C GLN A 312 -8.29 28.26 -5.21
N LEU A 313 -8.25 27.72 -6.42
CA LEU A 313 -6.99 27.49 -7.14
C LEU A 313 -6.30 28.81 -7.50
N ILE A 314 -7.04 29.79 -8.02
CA ILE A 314 -6.52 31.13 -8.33
C ILE A 314 -6.05 31.83 -7.05
N GLY A 315 -6.81 31.70 -5.94
CA GLY A 315 -6.43 32.20 -4.63
C GLY A 315 -5.12 31.61 -4.12
N CYS A 316 -4.93 30.31 -4.34
CA CYS A 316 -3.67 29.63 -4.03
C CYS A 316 -2.48 30.23 -4.81
N LEU A 317 -2.61 30.37 -6.14
CA LEU A 317 -1.56 31.01 -6.96
C LEU A 317 -1.32 32.46 -6.59
N SER A 318 -2.37 33.21 -6.22
CA SER A 318 -2.24 34.60 -5.76
C SER A 318 -1.41 34.69 -4.48
N ASN A 319 -1.63 33.79 -3.52
CA ASN A 319 -0.84 33.74 -2.30
C ASN A 319 0.64 33.37 -2.57
N ILE A 320 0.87 32.40 -3.48
CA ILE A 320 2.22 32.03 -3.93
C ILE A 320 2.93 33.25 -4.57
N TYR A 321 2.21 34.00 -5.39
CA TYR A 321 2.75 35.18 -6.07
C TYR A 321 3.09 36.31 -5.10
N ILE A 322 2.23 36.59 -4.10
CA ILE A 322 2.45 37.62 -3.08
C ILE A 322 3.65 37.26 -2.21
N GLU A 323 3.80 35.99 -1.80
CA GLU A 323 4.90 35.53 -0.95
C GLU A 323 6.25 35.56 -1.67
N ASN A 324 6.26 35.45 -3.00
CA ASN A 324 7.48 35.51 -3.79
C ASN A 324 8.00 36.95 -4.03
N ASN A 325 7.14 37.95 -3.93
CA ASN A 325 7.47 39.38 -4.14
C ASN A 325 7.63 40.14 -2.84
#